data_f2d36b974554c729dbc40e538d0871de
#
_entry.id   f2d36b974554c729dbc40e538d0871de
#
_cell.length_a   1.000
_cell.length_b   1.000
_cell.length_c   1.000
_cell.angle_alpha   90.00
_cell.angle_beta   90.00
_cell.angle_gamma   90.00
#
_symmetry.space_group_name_H-M   'P 1'
#
loop_
_entity.id
_entity.type
_entity.pdbx_description
1 polymer ?
#
loop_
_entity_poly.entity_id
_entity_poly.type
_entity_poly.pdbx_seq_one_letter_code
_entity_poly.pdbx_strand_id
1 'polypeptide(L)'
;MDTALIKDFFDCCREAKKILELLPPLPQGLTPRHIQIIDTISQLEEKNGLVKISDISTALHVTRPSITRLVSELAAAGYAQKAGSATDGRVTYVALTNKGKSCCDFYVKRYHNWVSSQLTGIKPDDLICAAATIRSFYAALKNSEPPKL
;
A
#
# COMPACT_ATOMS: atom_id res chain seq x y z
N MET A 1 26.24 -7.26 15.13
CA MET A 1 24.88 -6.85 15.57
C MET A 1 24.35 -7.94 16.49
N ASP A 2 23.82 -7.56 17.64
CA ASP A 2 23.29 -8.51 18.62
C ASP A 2 22.00 -9.18 18.12
N THR A 3 21.89 -10.50 18.28
CA THR A 3 20.71 -11.28 17.91
C THR A 3 19.48 -10.93 18.74
N ALA A 4 19.65 -10.48 19.99
CA ALA A 4 18.55 -9.99 20.83
C ALA A 4 17.90 -8.72 20.23
N LEU A 5 18.71 -7.78 19.72
CA LEU A 5 18.24 -6.59 19.04
C LEU A 5 17.47 -6.92 17.74
N ILE A 6 17.96 -7.94 16.99
CA ILE A 6 17.26 -8.39 15.78
C ILE A 6 15.90 -8.99 16.14
N LYS A 7 15.82 -9.77 17.22
CA LYS A 7 14.56 -10.35 17.70
C LYS A 7 13.58 -9.24 18.08
N ASP A 8 14.02 -8.27 18.86
CA ASP A 8 13.20 -7.12 19.27
C ASP A 8 12.67 -6.35 18.07
N PHE A 9 13.50 -6.10 17.06
CA PHE A 9 13.08 -5.47 15.82
C PHE A 9 12.00 -6.28 15.07
N PHE A 10 12.10 -7.61 15.03
CA PHE A 10 11.04 -8.45 14.46
C PHE A 10 9.75 -8.40 15.29
N ASP A 11 9.84 -8.29 16.61
CA ASP A 11 8.67 -8.11 17.47
C ASP A 11 7.98 -6.76 17.16
N CYS A 12 8.74 -5.67 17.03
CA CYS A 12 8.23 -4.36 16.57
C CYS A 12 7.60 -4.44 15.17
N CYS A 13 8.16 -5.19 14.23
CA CYS A 13 7.55 -5.38 12.91
C CYS A 13 6.19 -6.10 13.00
N ARG A 14 6.03 -7.07 13.92
CA ARG A 14 4.73 -7.72 14.19
C ARG A 14 3.71 -6.75 14.77
N GLU A 15 4.13 -5.85 15.65
CA GLU A 15 3.27 -4.78 16.19
C GLU A 15 2.91 -3.76 15.11
N ALA A 16 3.87 -3.35 14.29
CA ALA A 16 3.63 -2.46 13.15
C ALA A 16 2.56 -3.01 12.20
N LYS A 17 2.53 -4.33 11.98
CA LYS A 17 1.47 -4.98 11.20
C LYS A 17 0.08 -4.73 11.81
N LYS A 18 -0.06 -4.79 13.15
CA LYS A 18 -1.33 -4.51 13.83
C LYS A 18 -1.79 -3.08 13.63
N ILE A 19 -0.84 -2.11 13.58
CA ILE A 19 -1.16 -0.70 13.30
C ILE A 19 -1.85 -0.55 11.95
N LEU A 20 -1.44 -1.31 10.94
CA LEU A 20 -2.04 -1.27 9.60
C LEU A 20 -3.49 -1.80 9.58
N GLU A 21 -3.91 -2.53 10.62
CA GLU A 21 -5.25 -3.08 10.78
C GLU A 21 -6.19 -2.13 11.55
N LEU A 22 -5.67 -1.02 12.12
CA LEU A 22 -6.44 -0.02 12.88
C LEU A 22 -7.18 0.97 11.97
N LEU A 23 -7.75 0.48 10.87
CA LEU A 23 -8.59 1.28 10.00
C LEU A 23 -10.02 1.39 10.55
N PRO A 24 -10.74 2.48 10.25
CA PRO A 24 -12.18 2.52 10.47
C PRO A 24 -12.87 1.33 9.79
N PRO A 25 -14.08 0.94 10.23
CA PRO A 25 -14.81 -0.15 9.57
C PRO A 25 -14.90 0.05 8.07
N LEU A 26 -14.44 -0.94 7.32
CA LEU A 26 -14.40 -0.88 5.85
C LEU A 26 -15.78 -1.21 5.26
N PRO A 27 -16.11 -0.64 4.09
CA PRO A 27 -17.28 -1.07 3.33
C PRO A 27 -17.23 -2.56 3.04
N GLN A 28 -18.42 -3.18 2.96
CA GLN A 28 -18.52 -4.62 2.67
C GLN A 28 -17.76 -4.99 1.39
N GLY A 29 -16.94 -6.03 1.48
CA GLY A 29 -16.12 -6.54 0.37
C GLY A 29 -14.78 -5.82 0.19
N LEU A 30 -14.49 -4.75 0.92
CA LEU A 30 -13.17 -4.13 0.93
C LEU A 30 -12.29 -4.66 2.07
N THR A 31 -11.00 -4.74 1.80
CA THR A 31 -9.95 -5.10 2.75
C THR A 31 -8.94 -3.95 2.86
N PRO A 32 -8.09 -3.92 3.88
CA PRO A 32 -6.99 -2.93 3.97
C PRO A 32 -6.11 -2.90 2.71
N ARG A 33 -5.95 -4.05 2.04
CA ARG A 33 -5.19 -4.13 0.79
C ARG A 33 -5.88 -3.39 -0.36
N HIS A 34 -7.20 -3.39 -0.43
CA HIS A 34 -7.95 -2.60 -1.40
C HIS A 34 -7.75 -1.10 -1.17
N ILE A 35 -7.75 -0.65 0.10
CA ILE A 35 -7.47 0.76 0.44
C ILE A 35 -6.06 1.15 0.00
N GLN A 36 -5.06 0.29 0.23
CA GLN A 36 -3.69 0.53 -0.22
C GLN A 36 -3.60 0.66 -1.75
N ILE A 37 -4.36 -0.14 -2.51
CA ILE A 37 -4.39 -0.04 -3.98
C ILE A 37 -5.06 1.25 -4.42
N ILE A 38 -6.18 1.64 -3.81
CA ILE A 38 -6.87 2.91 -4.07
C ILE A 38 -5.91 4.08 -3.85
N ASP A 39 -5.19 4.10 -2.73
CA ASP A 39 -4.18 5.13 -2.43
C ASP A 39 -3.08 5.16 -3.50
N THR A 40 -2.54 3.98 -3.84
CA THR A 40 -1.48 3.87 -4.86
C THR A 40 -1.96 4.37 -6.22
N ILE A 41 -3.19 4.04 -6.65
CA ILE A 41 -3.75 4.56 -7.90
C ILE A 41 -3.85 6.09 -7.84
N SER A 42 -4.38 6.64 -6.74
CA SER A 42 -4.50 8.09 -6.55
C SER A 42 -3.14 8.81 -6.69
N GLN A 43 -2.11 8.31 -6.01
CA GLN A 43 -0.76 8.88 -6.07
C GLN A 43 -0.14 8.77 -7.48
N LEU A 44 -0.35 7.66 -8.18
CA LEU A 44 0.16 7.46 -9.53
C LEU A 44 -0.61 8.30 -10.56
N GLU A 45 -1.93 8.50 -10.40
CA GLU A 45 -2.73 9.41 -11.23
C GLU A 45 -2.22 10.86 -11.11
N GLU A 46 -1.97 11.32 -9.88
CA GLU A 46 -1.44 12.67 -9.63
C GLU A 46 -0.05 12.87 -10.27
N LYS A 47 0.79 11.84 -10.26
CA LYS A 47 2.17 11.91 -10.77
C LYS A 47 2.26 11.73 -12.28
N ASN A 48 1.53 10.78 -12.85
CA ASN A 48 1.73 10.29 -14.21
C ASN A 48 0.50 10.46 -15.12
N GLY A 49 -0.66 10.82 -14.57
CA GLY A 49 -1.94 10.89 -15.28
C GLY A 49 -2.55 9.52 -15.54
N LEU A 50 -1.90 8.68 -16.38
CA LEU A 50 -2.36 7.33 -16.69
C LEU A 50 -1.65 6.29 -15.81
N VAL A 51 -2.40 5.36 -15.24
CA VAL A 51 -1.90 4.30 -14.36
C VAL A 51 -2.10 2.94 -15.01
N LYS A 52 -1.04 2.15 -15.10
CA LYS A 52 -1.08 0.76 -15.57
C LYS A 52 -1.09 -0.21 -14.37
N ILE A 53 -1.65 -1.39 -14.56
CA ILE A 53 -1.54 -2.47 -13.56
C ILE A 53 -0.08 -2.78 -13.20
N SER A 54 0.83 -2.71 -14.17
CA SER A 54 2.27 -2.88 -13.94
C SER A 54 2.87 -1.83 -13.01
N ASP A 55 2.39 -0.59 -13.08
CA ASP A 55 2.89 0.50 -12.22
C ASP A 55 2.51 0.26 -10.77
N ILE A 56 1.27 -0.19 -10.53
CA ILE A 56 0.79 -0.57 -9.18
C ILE A 56 1.59 -1.76 -8.65
N SER A 57 1.81 -2.78 -9.49
CA SER A 57 2.61 -3.97 -9.17
C SER A 57 4.02 -3.60 -8.73
N THR A 58 4.67 -2.69 -9.46
CA THR A 58 6.01 -2.19 -9.14
C THR A 58 6.01 -1.38 -7.86
N ALA A 59 5.07 -0.45 -7.69
CA ALA A 59 4.99 0.42 -6.51
C ALA A 59 4.77 -0.37 -5.21
N LEU A 60 3.97 -1.43 -5.26
CA LEU A 60 3.62 -2.23 -4.08
C LEU A 60 4.50 -3.46 -3.89
N HIS A 61 5.42 -3.76 -4.81
CA HIS A 61 6.20 -5.00 -4.83
C HIS A 61 5.34 -6.28 -4.74
N VAL A 62 4.21 -6.28 -5.46
CA VAL A 62 3.23 -7.36 -5.50
C VAL A 62 3.11 -7.85 -6.93
N THR A 63 2.90 -9.15 -7.13
CA THR A 63 2.79 -9.75 -8.46
C THR A 63 1.62 -9.19 -9.27
N ARG A 64 1.80 -9.06 -10.58
CA ARG A 64 0.75 -8.56 -11.50
C ARG A 64 -0.57 -9.35 -11.39
N PRO A 65 -0.58 -10.71 -11.33
CA PRO A 65 -1.84 -11.46 -11.16
C PRO A 65 -2.59 -11.07 -9.89
N SER A 66 -1.89 -10.84 -8.76
CA SER A 66 -2.51 -10.41 -7.51
C SER A 66 -3.11 -9.01 -7.63
N ILE A 67 -2.39 -8.07 -8.26
CA ILE A 67 -2.91 -6.71 -8.51
C ILE A 67 -4.10 -6.77 -9.48
N THR A 68 -4.02 -7.55 -10.55
CA THR A 68 -5.12 -7.71 -11.52
C THR A 68 -6.40 -8.19 -10.85
N ARG A 69 -6.31 -9.17 -9.93
CA ARG A 69 -7.45 -9.69 -9.17
C ARG A 69 -8.04 -8.60 -8.28
N LEU A 70 -7.22 -7.93 -7.47
CA LEU A 70 -7.68 -6.89 -6.53
C LEU A 70 -8.27 -5.67 -7.25
N VAL A 71 -7.68 -5.24 -8.37
CA VAL A 71 -8.24 -4.18 -9.21
C VAL A 71 -9.57 -4.61 -9.84
N SER A 72 -9.72 -5.89 -10.22
CA SER A 72 -10.99 -6.41 -10.74
C SER A 72 -12.09 -6.42 -9.67
N GLU A 73 -11.74 -6.76 -8.43
CA GLU A 73 -12.65 -6.68 -7.27
C GLU A 73 -13.09 -5.22 -7.02
N LEU A 74 -12.14 -4.27 -7.07
CA LEU A 74 -12.43 -2.83 -6.95
C LEU A 74 -13.32 -2.32 -8.09
N ALA A 75 -13.09 -2.77 -9.31
CA ALA A 75 -13.90 -2.39 -10.47
C ALA A 75 -15.33 -2.95 -10.36
N ALA A 76 -15.49 -4.22 -9.96
CA ALA A 76 -16.79 -4.83 -9.72
C ALA A 76 -17.59 -4.12 -8.62
N ALA A 77 -16.89 -3.62 -7.58
CA ALA A 77 -17.48 -2.85 -6.49
C ALA A 77 -17.67 -1.35 -6.83
N GLY A 78 -17.26 -0.91 -8.03
CA GLY A 78 -17.46 0.46 -8.53
C GLY A 78 -16.46 1.50 -8.00
N TYR A 79 -15.34 1.10 -7.41
CA TYR A 79 -14.29 2.00 -6.91
C TYR A 79 -13.24 2.33 -7.96
N ALA A 80 -13.05 1.48 -8.95
CA ALA A 80 -12.12 1.68 -10.04
C ALA A 80 -12.77 1.36 -11.39
N GLN A 81 -12.16 1.82 -12.47
CA GLN A 81 -12.52 1.44 -13.83
C GLN A 81 -11.26 1.01 -14.57
N LYS A 82 -11.41 0.03 -15.46
CA LYS A 82 -10.32 -0.50 -16.29
C LYS A 82 -10.58 -0.15 -17.74
N ALA A 83 -9.52 0.21 -18.47
CA ALA A 83 -9.56 0.38 -19.93
C ALA A 83 -8.36 -0.33 -20.54
N GLY A 84 -8.60 -1.10 -21.60
CA GLY A 84 -7.51 -1.66 -22.40
C GLY A 84 -6.80 -0.58 -23.22
N SER A 85 -5.54 -0.82 -23.54
CA SER A 85 -4.82 0.03 -24.50
C SER A 85 -5.37 -0.19 -25.91
N ALA A 86 -5.59 0.90 -26.65
CA ALA A 86 -6.00 0.82 -28.07
C ALA A 86 -4.88 0.26 -28.98
N THR A 87 -3.61 0.34 -28.55
CA THR A 87 -2.43 -0.04 -29.34
C THR A 87 -1.74 -1.31 -28.87
N ASP A 88 -1.93 -1.72 -27.59
CA ASP A 88 -1.33 -2.92 -27.02
C ASP A 88 -2.31 -3.61 -26.06
N GLY A 89 -2.91 -4.72 -26.51
CA GLY A 89 -3.87 -5.51 -25.73
C GLY A 89 -3.30 -6.13 -24.43
N ARG A 90 -1.98 -6.06 -24.21
CA ARG A 90 -1.32 -6.51 -22.99
C ARG A 90 -1.33 -5.44 -21.87
N VAL A 91 -1.68 -4.20 -22.21
CA VAL A 91 -1.69 -3.07 -21.28
C VAL A 91 -3.12 -2.80 -20.83
N THR A 92 -3.33 -2.80 -19.52
CA THR A 92 -4.59 -2.39 -18.89
C THR A 92 -4.32 -1.13 -18.06
N TYR A 93 -5.04 -0.07 -18.37
CA TYR A 93 -5.08 1.15 -17.59
C TYR A 93 -6.15 1.05 -16.52
N VAL A 94 -5.91 1.74 -15.41
CA VAL A 94 -6.81 1.81 -14.25
C VAL A 94 -6.98 3.25 -13.84
N ALA A 95 -8.20 3.63 -13.50
CA ALA A 95 -8.51 4.95 -12.94
C ALA A 95 -9.50 4.79 -11.77
N LEU A 96 -9.44 5.71 -10.81
CA LEU A 96 -10.44 5.78 -9.74
C LEU A 96 -11.74 6.40 -10.26
N THR A 97 -12.86 5.81 -9.87
CA THR A 97 -14.17 6.44 -10.01
C THR A 97 -14.35 7.53 -8.94
N ASN A 98 -15.44 8.33 -9.03
CA ASN A 98 -15.77 9.28 -7.97
C ASN A 98 -15.97 8.58 -6.62
N LYS A 99 -16.53 7.36 -6.61
CA LYS A 99 -16.64 6.51 -5.41
C LYS A 99 -15.27 6.12 -4.89
N GLY A 100 -14.34 5.75 -5.76
CA GLY A 100 -12.96 5.42 -5.39
C GLY A 100 -12.21 6.64 -4.82
N LYS A 101 -12.37 7.82 -5.42
CA LYS A 101 -11.78 9.07 -4.92
C LYS A 101 -12.31 9.45 -3.54
N SER A 102 -13.63 9.34 -3.33
CA SER A 102 -14.23 9.57 -2.00
C SER A 102 -13.75 8.57 -0.97
N CYS A 103 -13.54 7.30 -1.35
CA CYS A 103 -12.97 6.27 -0.50
C CYS A 103 -11.52 6.60 -0.12
N CYS A 104 -10.69 7.03 -1.07
CA CYS A 104 -9.33 7.48 -0.82
C CYS A 104 -9.31 8.69 0.13
N ASP A 105 -10.17 9.69 -0.09
CA ASP A 105 -10.25 10.85 0.78
C ASP A 105 -10.56 10.46 2.23
N PHE A 106 -11.52 9.56 2.45
CA PHE A 106 -11.92 9.15 3.80
C PHE A 106 -10.88 8.25 4.47
N TYR A 107 -10.52 7.12 3.84
CA TYR A 107 -9.68 6.08 4.46
C TYR A 107 -8.18 6.38 4.41
N VAL A 108 -7.74 7.33 3.58
CA VAL A 108 -6.34 7.75 3.51
C VAL A 108 -6.18 9.15 4.07
N LYS A 109 -6.69 10.19 3.41
CA LYS A 109 -6.39 11.57 3.78
C LYS A 109 -6.94 11.94 5.17
N ARG A 110 -8.24 11.71 5.42
CA ARG A 110 -8.85 12.03 6.72
C ARG A 110 -8.33 11.13 7.83
N TYR A 111 -8.14 9.85 7.54
CA TYR A 111 -7.58 8.91 8.50
C TYR A 111 -6.14 9.27 8.87
N HIS A 112 -5.27 9.59 7.91
CA HIS A 112 -3.90 10.01 8.20
C HIS A 112 -3.84 11.33 8.98
N ASN A 113 -4.74 12.29 8.68
CA ASN A 113 -4.85 13.51 9.47
C ASN A 113 -5.27 13.21 10.93
N TRP A 114 -6.24 12.32 11.12
CA TRP A 114 -6.62 11.88 12.45
C TRP A 114 -5.47 11.18 13.16
N VAL A 115 -4.79 10.22 12.53
CA VAL A 115 -3.59 9.56 13.10
C VAL A 115 -2.56 10.60 13.51
N SER A 116 -2.26 11.56 12.64
CA SER A 116 -1.32 12.65 12.95
C SER A 116 -1.69 13.41 14.23
N SER A 117 -2.98 13.64 14.47
CA SER A 117 -3.45 14.30 15.70
C SER A 117 -3.31 13.44 16.97
N GLN A 118 -3.21 12.11 16.82
CA GLN A 118 -3.03 11.18 17.95
C GLN A 118 -1.56 10.98 18.33
N LEU A 119 -0.62 11.26 17.41
CA LEU A 119 0.82 11.00 17.61
C LEU A 119 1.50 12.11 18.42
N THR A 120 0.94 12.43 19.59
CA THR A 120 1.54 13.40 20.51
C THR A 120 2.80 12.80 21.14
N GLY A 121 3.93 13.50 21.02
CA GLY A 121 5.21 13.07 21.59
C GLY A 121 6.10 12.23 20.64
N ILE A 122 5.63 11.87 19.46
CA ILE A 122 6.46 11.28 18.40
C ILE A 122 6.94 12.40 17.48
N LYS A 123 8.26 12.51 17.31
CA LYS A 123 8.85 13.53 16.44
C LYS A 123 8.82 13.08 14.99
N PRO A 124 8.65 14.00 14.02
CA PRO A 124 8.73 13.67 12.59
C PRO A 124 10.02 12.92 12.21
N ASP A 125 11.16 13.32 12.80
CA ASP A 125 12.46 12.69 12.53
C ASP A 125 12.50 11.22 12.98
N ASP A 126 11.80 10.87 14.07
CA ASP A 126 11.72 9.49 14.55
C ASP A 126 10.96 8.61 13.53
N LEU A 127 9.87 9.12 12.94
CA LEU A 127 9.13 8.41 11.89
C LEU A 127 9.95 8.28 10.60
N ILE A 128 10.68 9.32 10.22
CA ILE A 128 11.58 9.29 9.05
C ILE A 128 12.66 8.25 9.25
N CYS A 129 13.29 8.23 10.42
CA CYS A 129 14.33 7.26 10.78
C CYS A 129 13.79 5.83 10.79
N ALA A 130 12.66 5.59 11.43
CA ALA A 130 12.02 4.28 11.46
C ALA A 130 11.68 3.77 10.05
N ALA A 131 11.09 4.62 9.21
CA ALA A 131 10.76 4.28 7.83
C ALA A 131 12.01 3.95 6.99
N ALA A 132 13.08 4.73 7.14
CA ALA A 132 14.36 4.49 6.46
C ALA A 132 14.99 3.16 6.91
N THR A 133 14.97 2.88 8.21
CA THR A 133 15.51 1.64 8.79
C THR A 133 14.76 0.41 8.27
N ILE A 134 13.41 0.45 8.26
CA ILE A 134 12.59 -0.65 7.74
C ILE A 134 12.88 -0.91 6.26
N ARG A 135 12.99 0.14 5.44
CA ARG A 135 13.32 0.02 4.01
C ARG A 135 14.71 -0.59 3.80
N SER A 136 15.71 -0.14 4.56
CA SER A 136 17.07 -0.67 4.49
C SER A 136 17.14 -2.13 4.91
N PHE A 137 16.41 -2.50 5.95
CA PHE A 137 16.31 -3.88 6.42
C PHE A 137 15.67 -4.79 5.36
N TYR A 138 14.57 -4.35 4.76
CA TYR A 138 13.93 -5.07 3.66
C TYR A 138 14.87 -5.20 2.45
N ALA A 139 15.56 -4.13 2.06
CA ALA A 139 16.49 -4.15 0.93
C ALA A 139 17.66 -5.13 1.15
N ALA A 140 18.17 -5.22 2.37
CA ALA A 140 19.24 -6.13 2.73
C ALA A 140 18.81 -7.61 2.64
N LEU A 141 17.58 -7.93 3.02
CA LEU A 141 17.11 -9.32 3.11
C LEU A 141 16.40 -9.84 1.87
N LYS A 142 15.77 -8.99 1.06
CA LYS A 142 14.90 -9.40 -0.06
C LYS A 142 15.61 -10.29 -1.10
N ASN A 143 16.92 -10.17 -1.24
CA ASN A 143 17.75 -10.91 -2.18
C ASN A 143 18.71 -11.89 -1.48
N SER A 144 18.61 -12.06 -0.15
CA SER A 144 19.44 -12.97 0.64
C SER A 144 18.78 -14.34 0.69
N GLU A 145 19.57 -15.38 0.57
CA GLU A 145 19.08 -16.75 0.83
C GLU A 145 19.11 -17.00 2.34
N PRO A 146 17.96 -17.38 2.96
CA PRO A 146 17.96 -17.78 4.36
C PRO A 146 18.75 -19.08 4.56
N PRO A 147 19.27 -19.34 5.78
CA PRO A 147 19.94 -20.60 6.06
C PRO A 147 18.98 -21.78 5.81
N LYS A 148 19.51 -22.82 5.18
CA LYS A 148 18.77 -24.08 4.96
C LYS A 148 18.89 -24.95 6.21
N LEU A 149 17.79 -25.62 6.58
CA LEU A 149 17.80 -26.67 7.61
C LEU A 149 18.57 -27.88 7.14
#